data_d57e84a837e513dea2d23850af6dc123
#
_entry.id   d57e84a837e513dea2d23850af6dc123
#
_cell.length_a   1.000
_cell.length_b   1.000
_cell.length_c   1.000
_cell.angle_alpha   90.00
_cell.angle_beta   90.00
_cell.angle_gamma   90.00
#
_symmetry.space_group_name_H-M   'P 1'
#
loop_
_entity.id
_entity.type
_entity.pdbx_description
1 polymer ?
#
loop_
_entity_poly.entity_id
_entity_poly.type
_entity_poly.pdbx_seq_one_letter_code
_entity_poly.pdbx_strand_id
1 'polypeptide(L)'
;KEVRNNMTREMKSAASSKLKAAVVEEVLKLHEVSLPNALIKNEIGAMRNQMLQQFGEMAKQIDAASIFPDEMFAEQARKRVTTGLIFAEIIRQKDVKVDPARVRSKIEEMASVYNSPQEVINHYLNNKQLLSGIENMVLEEQVIDLIVDSGKVEDKSVGYEDVIRKESDAE
;
A
#
# COMPACT_ATOMS: atom_id res chain seq x y z
N LYS A 1 -29.15 -5.57 1.90
CA LYS A 1 -28.10 -6.34 2.61
C LYS A 1 -26.74 -6.16 1.92
N GLU A 2 -26.67 -6.29 0.60
CA GLU A 2 -25.44 -6.11 -0.21
C GLU A 2 -24.87 -4.69 -0.11
N VAL A 3 -25.69 -3.65 -0.26
CA VAL A 3 -25.26 -2.25 -0.14
C VAL A 3 -24.58 -2.00 1.21
N ARG A 4 -25.18 -2.48 2.31
CA ARG A 4 -24.59 -2.31 3.64
C ARG A 4 -23.24 -3.03 3.77
N ASN A 5 -23.11 -4.23 3.19
CA ASN A 5 -21.84 -4.98 3.19
C ASN A 5 -20.77 -4.25 2.38
N ASN A 6 -21.16 -3.70 1.22
CA ASN A 6 -20.23 -2.92 0.38
C ASN A 6 -19.77 -1.66 1.10
N MET A 7 -20.68 -0.88 1.68
CA MET A 7 -20.35 0.31 2.46
C MET A 7 -19.44 -0.02 3.66
N THR A 8 -19.72 -1.12 4.38
CA THR A 8 -18.87 -1.54 5.50
C THR A 8 -17.46 -1.91 5.06
N ARG A 9 -17.33 -2.60 3.92
CA ARG A 9 -16.02 -2.96 3.35
C ARG A 9 -15.25 -1.73 2.89
N GLU A 10 -15.93 -0.81 2.20
CA GLU A 10 -15.35 0.45 1.73
C GLU A 10 -14.85 1.31 2.90
N MET A 11 -15.68 1.44 3.94
CA MET A 11 -15.31 2.17 5.15
C MET A 11 -14.10 1.54 5.87
N LYS A 12 -14.06 0.21 5.99
CA LYS A 12 -12.90 -0.50 6.57
C LYS A 12 -11.64 -0.27 5.76
N SER A 13 -11.72 -0.35 4.44
CA SER A 13 -10.59 -0.12 3.53
C SER A 13 -10.10 1.32 3.64
N ALA A 14 -10.99 2.30 3.63
CA ALA A 14 -10.63 3.71 3.76
C ALA A 14 -10.03 4.03 5.14
N ALA A 15 -10.60 3.50 6.23
CA ALA A 15 -10.04 3.65 7.57
C ALA A 15 -8.64 3.04 7.70
N SER A 16 -8.44 1.83 7.16
CA SER A 16 -7.12 1.18 7.12
C SER A 16 -6.10 1.99 6.33
N SER A 17 -6.51 2.55 5.19
CA SER A 17 -5.63 3.40 4.38
C SER A 17 -5.24 4.69 5.09
N LYS A 18 -6.18 5.35 5.78
CA LYS A 18 -5.90 6.55 6.58
C LYS A 18 -4.99 6.23 7.77
N LEU A 19 -5.23 5.12 8.47
CA LEU A 19 -4.36 4.67 9.55
C LEU A 19 -2.93 4.42 9.04
N LYS A 20 -2.80 3.68 7.93
CA LYS A 20 -1.50 3.43 7.29
C LYS A 20 -0.79 4.75 6.95
N ALA A 21 -1.48 5.69 6.34
CA ALA A 21 -0.90 6.99 5.98
C ALA A 21 -0.43 7.76 7.22
N ALA A 22 -1.24 7.81 8.28
CA ALA A 22 -0.89 8.48 9.53
C ALA A 22 0.32 7.83 10.22
N VAL A 23 0.35 6.49 10.29
CA VAL A 23 1.50 5.75 10.86
C VAL A 23 2.77 6.03 10.06
N VAL A 24 2.70 5.97 8.73
CA VAL A 24 3.84 6.24 7.85
C VAL A 24 4.34 7.68 8.05
N GLU A 25 3.45 8.65 8.12
CA GLU A 25 3.81 10.06 8.34
C GLU A 25 4.53 10.26 9.67
N GLU A 26 4.02 9.69 10.76
CA GLU A 26 4.66 9.80 12.07
C GLU A 26 6.01 9.08 12.11
N VAL A 27 6.11 7.91 11.51
CA VAL A 27 7.37 7.17 11.41
C VAL A 27 8.42 7.97 10.63
N LEU A 28 8.02 8.61 9.53
CA LEU A 28 8.93 9.47 8.74
C LEU A 28 9.40 10.70 9.50
N LYS A 29 8.54 11.31 10.33
CA LYS A 29 8.92 12.45 11.18
C LYS A 29 9.95 12.09 12.25
N LEU A 30 9.86 10.87 12.78
CA LEU A 30 10.73 10.41 13.87
C LEU A 30 12.10 9.90 13.40
N HIS A 31 12.28 9.62 12.11
CA HIS A 31 13.49 8.97 11.60
C HIS A 31 14.06 9.71 10.39
N GLU A 32 15.24 10.29 10.58
CA GLU A 32 16.07 10.77 9.47
C GLU A 32 16.91 9.60 8.93
N VAL A 33 16.59 9.13 7.72
CA VAL A 33 17.31 8.04 7.07
C VAL A 33 18.13 8.58 5.91
N SER A 34 19.42 8.27 5.91
CA SER A 34 20.26 8.55 4.74
C SER A 34 19.90 7.61 3.59
N LEU A 35 19.38 8.17 2.51
CA LEU A 35 18.88 7.40 1.36
C LEU A 35 19.94 7.29 0.27
N PRO A 36 20.30 6.07 -0.16
CA PRO A 36 21.10 5.89 -1.35
C PRO A 36 20.38 6.41 -2.60
N ASN A 37 21.04 7.28 -3.36
CA ASN A 37 20.45 7.86 -4.58
C ASN A 37 20.00 6.79 -5.59
N ALA A 38 20.67 5.63 -5.61
CA ALA A 38 20.29 4.51 -6.48
C ALA A 38 18.88 3.99 -6.17
N LEU A 39 18.51 3.87 -4.89
CA LEU A 39 17.16 3.41 -4.49
C LEU A 39 16.09 4.42 -4.90
N ILE A 40 16.35 5.72 -4.74
CA ILE A 40 15.43 6.77 -5.16
C ILE A 40 15.21 6.74 -6.66
N LYS A 41 16.28 6.63 -7.44
CA LYS A 41 16.20 6.54 -8.91
C LYS A 41 15.43 5.30 -9.38
N ASN A 42 15.67 4.17 -8.74
CA ASN A 42 14.93 2.93 -9.05
C ASN A 42 13.44 3.09 -8.77
N GLU A 43 13.08 3.69 -7.63
CA GLU A 43 11.67 3.93 -7.28
C GLU A 43 11.01 4.92 -8.25
N ILE A 44 11.69 6.00 -8.63
CA ILE A 44 11.21 6.93 -9.66
C ILE A 44 10.94 6.19 -10.96
N GLY A 45 11.88 5.31 -11.39
CA GLY A 45 11.71 4.47 -12.58
C GLY A 45 10.48 3.56 -12.49
N ALA A 46 10.26 2.93 -11.33
CA ALA A 46 9.08 2.09 -11.08
C ALA A 46 7.78 2.89 -11.14
N MET A 47 7.74 4.06 -10.51
CA MET A 47 6.56 4.95 -10.50
C MET A 47 6.25 5.46 -11.91
N ARG A 48 7.28 5.84 -12.66
CA ARG A 48 7.12 6.27 -14.07
C ARG A 48 6.57 5.13 -14.93
N ASN A 49 7.09 3.92 -14.79
CA ASN A 49 6.60 2.76 -15.52
C ASN A 49 5.14 2.44 -15.16
N GLN A 50 4.77 2.55 -13.89
CA GLN A 50 3.39 2.38 -13.45
C GLN A 50 2.46 3.42 -14.08
N MET A 51 2.89 4.68 -14.15
CA MET A 51 2.14 5.73 -14.83
C MET A 51 1.99 5.43 -16.33
N LEU A 52 3.06 5.03 -16.99
CA LEU A 52 3.03 4.69 -18.42
C LEU A 52 2.11 3.52 -18.75
N GLN A 53 1.99 2.54 -17.86
CA GLN A 53 1.06 1.41 -18.06
C GLN A 53 -0.41 1.87 -18.21
N GLN A 54 -0.78 3.00 -17.61
CA GLN A 54 -2.14 3.56 -17.75
C GLN A 54 -2.41 4.09 -19.17
N PHE A 55 -1.36 4.42 -19.94
CA PHE A 55 -1.48 4.89 -21.33
C PHE A 55 -1.50 3.76 -22.37
N GLY A 56 -1.36 2.49 -21.96
CA GLY A 56 -1.43 1.32 -22.83
C GLY A 56 -0.46 1.43 -24.04
N GLU A 57 -0.97 1.18 -25.24
CA GLU A 57 -0.17 1.26 -26.48
C GLU A 57 0.39 2.68 -26.78
N MET A 58 -0.27 3.72 -26.31
CA MET A 58 0.20 5.10 -26.49
C MET A 58 1.52 5.35 -25.75
N ALA A 59 1.80 4.59 -24.68
CA ALA A 59 3.04 4.69 -23.92
C ALA A 59 4.29 4.46 -24.78
N LYS A 60 4.19 3.68 -25.87
CA LYS A 60 5.28 3.39 -26.79
C LYS A 60 5.73 4.61 -27.63
N GLN A 61 4.86 5.59 -27.78
CA GLN A 61 5.09 6.81 -28.58
C GLN A 61 5.45 8.02 -27.72
N ILE A 62 5.46 7.85 -26.40
CA ILE A 62 5.71 8.91 -25.43
C ILE A 62 7.17 8.88 -25.01
N ASP A 63 7.86 10.02 -25.11
CA ASP A 63 9.12 10.20 -24.38
C ASP A 63 8.81 10.35 -22.88
N ALA A 64 8.89 9.22 -22.19
CA ALA A 64 8.54 9.12 -20.79
C ALA A 64 9.32 10.08 -19.88
N ALA A 65 10.57 10.36 -20.21
CA ALA A 65 11.42 11.23 -19.39
C ALA A 65 11.03 12.71 -19.55
N SER A 66 10.59 13.11 -20.74
CA SER A 66 10.15 14.48 -21.00
C SER A 66 8.78 14.79 -20.42
N ILE A 67 7.85 13.81 -20.46
CA ILE A 67 6.47 14.02 -19.94
C ILE A 67 6.39 13.81 -18.44
N PHE A 68 7.17 12.87 -17.92
CA PHE A 68 7.23 12.49 -16.50
C PHE A 68 8.66 12.65 -15.97
N PRO A 69 9.13 13.88 -15.73
CA PRO A 69 10.47 14.14 -15.22
C PRO A 69 10.67 13.57 -13.81
N ASP A 70 11.92 13.32 -13.42
CA ASP A 70 12.28 12.73 -12.13
C ASP A 70 11.76 13.56 -10.95
N GLU A 71 11.76 14.88 -11.10
CA GLU A 71 11.32 15.83 -10.07
C GLU A 71 9.87 15.63 -9.66
N MET A 72 9.02 15.18 -10.61
CA MET A 72 7.60 14.92 -10.35
C MET A 72 7.39 13.80 -9.32
N PHE A 73 8.31 12.84 -9.27
CA PHE A 73 8.22 11.67 -8.40
C PHE A 73 9.17 11.73 -7.20
N ALA A 74 10.13 12.65 -7.20
CA ALA A 74 11.26 12.65 -6.28
C ALA A 74 10.85 12.63 -4.80
N GLU A 75 9.89 13.45 -4.41
CA GLU A 75 9.41 13.53 -3.02
C GLU A 75 8.68 12.23 -2.62
N GLN A 76 7.77 11.77 -3.47
CA GLN A 76 7.02 10.55 -3.19
C GLN A 76 7.91 9.30 -3.21
N ALA A 77 8.88 9.23 -4.13
CA ALA A 77 9.87 8.17 -4.17
C ALA A 77 10.73 8.15 -2.89
N ARG A 78 11.16 9.31 -2.39
CA ARG A 78 11.87 9.40 -1.10
C ARG A 78 11.04 8.87 0.03
N LYS A 79 9.77 9.30 0.15
CA LYS A 79 8.86 8.81 1.19
C LYS A 79 8.70 7.28 1.12
N ARG A 80 8.48 6.72 -0.07
CA ARG A 80 8.34 5.27 -0.26
C ARG A 80 9.60 4.49 0.11
N VAL A 81 10.76 4.95 -0.35
CA VAL A 81 12.05 4.29 -0.05
C VAL A 81 12.33 4.35 1.45
N THR A 82 12.12 5.51 2.09
CA THR A 82 12.32 5.65 3.55
C THR A 82 11.41 4.69 4.31
N THR A 83 10.11 4.69 3.99
CA THR A 83 9.14 3.78 4.64
C THR A 83 9.54 2.32 4.45
N GLY A 84 9.91 1.92 3.24
CA GLY A 84 10.34 0.55 2.95
C GLY A 84 11.58 0.13 3.75
N LEU A 85 12.56 1.01 3.89
CA LEU A 85 13.77 0.74 4.69
C LEU A 85 13.44 0.62 6.19
N ILE A 86 12.60 1.49 6.72
CA ILE A 86 12.19 1.43 8.13
C ILE A 86 11.39 0.15 8.40
N PHE A 87 10.44 -0.17 7.53
CA PHE A 87 9.63 -1.40 7.68
C PHE A 87 10.48 -2.66 7.57
N ALA A 88 11.42 -2.71 6.62
CA ALA A 88 12.37 -3.81 6.50
C ALA A 88 13.22 -3.98 7.78
N GLU A 89 13.64 -2.88 8.39
CA GLU A 89 14.41 -2.92 9.63
C GLU A 89 13.53 -3.38 10.81
N ILE A 90 12.28 -2.95 10.91
CA ILE A 90 11.34 -3.43 11.94
C ILE A 90 11.09 -4.93 11.77
N ILE A 91 10.84 -5.40 10.54
CA ILE A 91 10.66 -6.83 10.22
C ILE A 91 11.88 -7.62 10.69
N ARG A 92 13.08 -7.14 10.39
CA ARG A 92 14.33 -7.78 10.78
C ARG A 92 14.52 -7.82 12.29
N GLN A 93 14.32 -6.69 12.99
CA GLN A 93 14.55 -6.59 14.43
C GLN A 93 13.52 -7.37 15.24
N LYS A 94 12.28 -7.42 14.80
CA LYS A 94 11.19 -8.10 15.48
C LYS A 94 10.95 -9.53 14.99
N ASP A 95 11.77 -10.03 14.04
CA ASP A 95 11.60 -11.34 13.38
C ASP A 95 10.17 -11.57 12.90
N VAL A 96 9.57 -10.53 12.29
CA VAL A 96 8.19 -10.60 11.80
C VAL A 96 8.13 -11.54 10.62
N LYS A 97 7.33 -12.59 10.77
CA LYS A 97 7.06 -13.56 9.68
C LYS A 97 5.65 -13.33 9.14
N VAL A 98 5.54 -13.50 7.84
CA VAL A 98 4.23 -13.42 7.21
C VAL A 98 3.27 -14.44 7.84
N ASP A 99 2.08 -13.98 8.21
CA ASP A 99 1.01 -14.83 8.72
C ASP A 99 0.24 -15.47 7.56
N PRO A 100 0.35 -16.80 7.35
CA PRO A 100 -0.33 -17.48 6.25
C PRO A 100 -1.86 -17.38 6.35
N ALA A 101 -2.41 -17.27 7.55
CA ALA A 101 -3.85 -17.15 7.74
C ALA A 101 -4.35 -15.77 7.26
N ARG A 102 -3.59 -14.70 7.54
CA ARG A 102 -3.88 -13.36 7.01
C ARG A 102 -3.73 -13.30 5.49
N VAL A 103 -2.71 -13.93 4.91
CA VAL A 103 -2.52 -14.03 3.46
C VAL A 103 -3.73 -14.69 2.82
N ARG A 104 -4.16 -15.82 3.35
CA ARG A 104 -5.34 -16.52 2.85
C ARG A 104 -6.61 -15.70 2.96
N SER A 105 -6.86 -15.08 4.11
CA SER A 105 -8.00 -14.20 4.34
C SER A 105 -8.03 -13.02 3.36
N LYS A 106 -6.86 -12.43 3.06
CA LYS A 106 -6.73 -11.33 2.10
C LYS A 106 -7.09 -11.77 0.67
N ILE A 107 -6.61 -12.94 0.25
CA ILE A 107 -6.95 -13.52 -1.04
C ILE A 107 -8.45 -13.83 -1.13
N GLU A 108 -9.04 -14.40 -0.08
CA GLU A 108 -10.48 -14.70 0.00
C GLU A 108 -11.32 -13.41 -0.07
N GLU A 109 -10.90 -12.35 0.62
CA GLU A 109 -11.54 -11.04 0.55
C GLU A 109 -11.52 -10.47 -0.86
N MET A 110 -10.36 -10.49 -1.53
CA MET A 110 -10.21 -10.04 -2.92
C MET A 110 -11.03 -10.89 -3.88
N ALA A 111 -11.09 -12.19 -3.68
CA ALA A 111 -11.85 -13.11 -4.52
C ALA A 111 -13.37 -12.98 -4.36
N SER A 112 -13.85 -12.45 -3.25
CA SER A 112 -15.28 -12.38 -2.89
C SER A 112 -16.13 -11.56 -3.86
N VAL A 113 -15.53 -10.69 -4.66
CA VAL A 113 -16.20 -9.83 -5.65
C VAL A 113 -16.37 -10.49 -7.03
N TYR A 114 -15.75 -11.66 -7.23
CA TYR A 114 -15.79 -12.38 -8.50
C TYR A 114 -16.88 -13.45 -8.50
N ASN A 115 -17.36 -13.80 -9.69
CA ASN A 115 -18.38 -14.84 -9.85
C ASN A 115 -17.88 -16.25 -9.50
N SER A 116 -16.57 -16.49 -9.64
CA SER A 116 -15.89 -17.75 -9.33
C SER A 116 -14.77 -17.52 -8.31
N PRO A 117 -15.08 -17.25 -7.02
CA PRO A 117 -14.06 -16.93 -6.02
C PRO A 117 -12.97 -18.00 -5.88
N GLN A 118 -13.34 -19.29 -5.98
CA GLN A 118 -12.40 -20.39 -5.81
C GLN A 118 -11.34 -20.45 -6.94
N GLU A 119 -11.70 -20.10 -8.17
CA GLU A 119 -10.75 -20.05 -9.28
C GLU A 119 -9.73 -18.92 -9.07
N VAL A 120 -10.19 -17.77 -8.57
CA VAL A 120 -9.33 -16.63 -8.24
C VAL A 120 -8.36 -17.00 -7.12
N ILE A 121 -8.85 -17.61 -6.05
CA ILE A 121 -8.01 -18.08 -4.93
C ILE A 121 -6.92 -19.03 -5.45
N ASN A 122 -7.30 -20.02 -6.24
CA ASN A 122 -6.35 -20.99 -6.80
C ASN A 122 -5.33 -20.31 -7.72
N HIS A 123 -5.76 -19.31 -8.49
CA HIS A 123 -4.86 -18.54 -9.35
C HIS A 123 -3.78 -17.81 -8.54
N TYR A 124 -4.17 -17.14 -7.44
CA TYR A 124 -3.22 -16.46 -6.55
C TYR A 124 -2.27 -17.43 -5.87
N LEU A 125 -2.79 -18.54 -5.33
CA LEU A 125 -1.97 -19.52 -4.60
C LEU A 125 -0.97 -20.26 -5.50
N ASN A 126 -1.31 -20.46 -6.78
CA ASN A 126 -0.44 -21.14 -7.74
C ASN A 126 0.54 -20.21 -8.47
N ASN A 127 0.39 -18.90 -8.33
CA ASN A 127 1.26 -17.92 -8.95
C ASN A 127 2.18 -17.29 -7.90
N LYS A 128 3.46 -17.69 -7.89
CA LYS A 128 4.44 -17.20 -6.91
C LYS A 128 4.58 -15.67 -6.89
N GLN A 129 4.48 -15.02 -8.04
CA GLN A 129 4.63 -13.57 -8.12
C GLN A 129 3.44 -12.84 -7.50
N LEU A 130 2.21 -13.32 -7.77
CA LEU A 130 1.00 -12.77 -7.18
C LEU A 130 0.96 -13.04 -5.68
N LEU A 131 1.30 -14.25 -5.25
CA LEU A 131 1.35 -14.64 -3.84
C LEU A 131 2.35 -13.77 -3.08
N SER A 132 3.57 -13.59 -3.61
CA SER A 132 4.58 -12.72 -2.99
C SER A 132 4.10 -11.27 -2.86
N GLY A 133 3.33 -10.77 -3.81
CA GLY A 133 2.71 -9.45 -3.70
C GLY A 133 1.74 -9.34 -2.52
N ILE A 134 0.91 -10.37 -2.29
CA ILE A 134 0.00 -10.41 -1.13
C ILE A 134 0.76 -10.60 0.18
N GLU A 135 1.78 -11.46 0.20
CA GLU A 135 2.64 -11.66 1.37
C GLU A 135 3.31 -10.36 1.82
N ASN A 136 3.83 -9.57 0.88
CA ASN A 136 4.42 -8.25 1.17
C ASN A 136 3.37 -7.28 1.74
N MET A 137 2.17 -7.26 1.16
CA MET A 137 1.07 -6.43 1.66
C MET A 137 0.68 -6.81 3.09
N VAL A 138 0.60 -8.10 3.40
CA VAL A 138 0.29 -8.60 4.74
C VAL A 138 1.41 -8.28 5.72
N LEU A 139 2.68 -8.41 5.32
CA LEU A 139 3.82 -8.00 6.14
C LEU A 139 3.78 -6.51 6.48
N GLU A 140 3.46 -5.65 5.51
CA GLU A 140 3.27 -4.22 5.77
C GLU A 140 2.15 -3.97 6.78
N GLU A 141 1.00 -4.63 6.62
CA GLU A 141 -0.12 -4.54 7.57
C GLU A 141 0.30 -5.00 8.98
N GLN A 142 1.04 -6.10 9.10
CA GLN A 142 1.55 -6.59 10.38
C GLN A 142 2.53 -5.60 11.05
N VAL A 143 3.38 -4.93 10.27
CA VAL A 143 4.29 -3.90 10.79
C VAL A 143 3.50 -2.70 11.29
N ILE A 144 2.47 -2.28 10.56
CA ILE A 144 1.59 -1.19 10.99
C ILE A 144 0.89 -1.55 12.30
N ASP A 145 0.33 -2.75 12.41
CA ASP A 145 -0.29 -3.25 13.65
C ASP A 145 0.70 -3.18 14.82
N LEU A 146 1.94 -3.64 14.63
CA LEU A 146 2.99 -3.58 15.66
C LEU A 146 3.32 -2.15 16.11
N ILE A 147 3.35 -1.19 15.17
CA ILE A 147 3.60 0.22 15.48
C ILE A 147 2.42 0.79 16.27
N VAL A 148 1.20 0.51 15.83
CA VAL A 148 -0.05 0.94 16.48
C VAL A 148 -0.14 0.38 17.89
N ASP A 149 0.13 -0.92 18.09
CA ASP A 149 0.12 -1.58 19.39
C ASP A 149 1.18 -1.03 20.35
N SER A 150 2.29 -0.51 19.81
CA SER A 150 3.37 0.09 20.59
C SER A 150 3.16 1.58 20.87
N GLY A 151 2.25 2.22 20.15
CA GLY A 151 1.97 3.65 20.18
C GLY A 151 0.83 4.02 21.13
N LYS A 152 0.66 5.34 21.33
CA LYS A 152 -0.56 5.89 21.93
C LYS A 152 -1.56 6.16 20.79
N VAL A 153 -2.61 5.37 20.74
CA VAL A 153 -3.67 5.51 19.74
C VAL A 153 -4.85 6.21 20.38
N GLU A 154 -5.38 7.21 19.70
CA GLU A 154 -6.63 7.85 20.05
C GLU A 154 -7.71 7.42 19.06
N ASP A 155 -8.75 6.76 19.57
CA ASP A 155 -9.92 6.41 18.78
C ASP A 155 -10.81 7.65 18.56
N LYS A 156 -11.06 7.98 17.29
CA LYS A 156 -12.01 9.04 16.93
C LYS A 156 -13.22 8.43 16.24
N SER A 157 -14.39 8.68 16.81
CA SER A 157 -15.65 8.36 16.13
C SER A 157 -15.94 9.42 15.08
N VAL A 158 -16.00 9.01 13.81
CA VAL A 158 -16.21 9.90 12.65
C VAL A 158 -17.35 9.35 11.79
N GLY A 159 -18.01 10.23 11.03
CA GLY A 159 -19.06 9.83 10.09
C GLY A 159 -18.51 9.07 8.88
N TYR A 160 -19.38 8.31 8.22
CA TYR A 160 -19.03 7.58 6.99
C TYR A 160 -18.43 8.50 5.92
N GLU A 161 -19.02 9.67 5.70
CA GLU A 161 -18.56 10.65 4.70
C GLU A 161 -17.15 11.17 5.00
N ASP A 162 -16.83 11.38 6.29
CA ASP A 162 -15.52 11.87 6.72
C ASP A 162 -14.42 10.81 6.53
N VAL A 163 -14.77 9.52 6.62
CA VAL A 163 -13.83 8.43 6.38
C VAL A 163 -13.54 8.27 4.88
N ILE A 164 -14.55 8.40 4.03
CA ILE A 164 -14.45 8.14 2.59
C ILE A 164 -13.94 9.35 1.79
N ARG A 165 -14.18 10.58 2.30
CA ARG A 165 -13.69 11.78 1.63
C ARG A 165 -12.17 11.72 1.49
N LYS A 166 -11.68 11.79 0.26
CA LYS A 166 -10.26 11.92 -0.03
C LYS A 166 -9.79 13.32 0.37
N GLU A 167 -8.57 13.44 0.86
CA GLU A 167 -7.99 14.76 1.21
C GLU A 167 -7.90 15.72 0.00
N SER A 168 -7.94 15.18 -1.23
CA SER A 168 -7.95 15.97 -2.47
C SER A 168 -9.24 16.76 -2.70
N ASP A 169 -10.31 16.51 -1.94
CA ASP A 169 -11.61 17.20 -2.11
C ASP A 169 -11.81 18.31 -1.07
N ALA A 170 -10.74 18.70 -0.35
CA ALA A 170 -10.76 19.68 0.73
C ALA A 170 -10.12 21.05 0.38
N GLU A 171 -9.92 21.34 -0.95
CA GLU A 171 -9.52 22.66 -1.45
C GLU A 171 -10.64 23.33 -2.22
#